data_d8a6a654b2b949720f57644e0221f10f
#
_entry.id   d8a6a654b2b949720f57644e0221f10f
#
_cell.length_a   1.000
_cell.length_b   1.000
_cell.length_c   1.000
_cell.angle_alpha   90.00
_cell.angle_beta   90.00
_cell.angle_gamma   90.00
#
_symmetry.space_group_name_H-M   'P 1'
#
loop_
_entity.id
_entity.type
_entity.pdbx_description
1 polymer ?
#
loop_
_entity_poly.entity_id
_entity_poly.type
_entity_poly.pdbx_seq_one_letter_code
_entity_poly.pdbx_strand_id
1 'polypeptide(L)'
;MTAMRRLAPIAMVGGLLAVGFLSAAQETAQEKSAPAPPPSRPGAEYSGMYTFLREGEFVQVSVEDEGHVTGFVSRYGDLDSDKGAFLDHFFKTGKIDGNKLTFTTAVVHGTWFEFAGVIERGEGKKPGDEAYYVIRGKLTETTTDAAKKSSSKSRDVVFKAFPREAGAESGPDN
;
A
#
# COMPACT_ATOMS: atom_id res chain seq x y z
N MET A 1 47.09 53.85 -30.28
CA MET A 1 47.65 55.03 -29.63
C MET A 1 47.62 54.75 -28.16
N THR A 2 48.81 54.30 -27.63
CA THR A 2 49.77 55.11 -26.86
C THR A 2 49.22 55.56 -25.53
N ALA A 3 49.71 55.30 -24.38
CA ALA A 3 51.01 55.02 -23.79
C ALA A 3 50.73 54.68 -22.30
N MET A 4 51.31 53.70 -21.63
CA MET A 4 52.63 53.66 -21.07
C MET A 4 52.91 54.71 -19.95
N ARG A 5 53.18 54.23 -18.75
CA ARG A 5 54.30 54.57 -17.80
C ARG A 5 53.83 54.32 -16.39
N ARG A 6 54.43 53.45 -15.71
CA ARG A 6 55.74 53.28 -15.04
C ARG A 6 55.72 53.62 -13.55
N LEU A 7 56.30 52.68 -12.86
CA LEU A 7 57.33 52.64 -11.79
C LEU A 7 56.88 52.85 -10.34
N ALA A 8 57.08 51.81 -9.67
CA ALA A 8 57.58 51.39 -8.34
C ALA A 8 58.57 52.41 -7.63
N PRO A 9 59.17 52.10 -6.45
CA PRO A 9 58.86 51.23 -5.30
C PRO A 9 58.97 52.04 -3.98
N ILE A 10 58.81 51.40 -2.80
CA ILE A 10 59.72 51.56 -1.63
C ILE A 10 59.21 50.65 -0.49
N ALA A 11 60.18 49.95 0.03
CA ALA A 11 60.11 49.03 1.16
C ALA A 11 60.09 49.79 2.52
N MET A 12 59.60 49.15 3.57
CA MET A 12 60.25 48.97 4.88
C MET A 12 59.31 48.35 5.89
N VAL A 13 59.62 47.17 6.32
CA VAL A 13 60.11 46.74 7.65
C VAL A 13 59.11 46.87 8.82
N GLY A 14 58.85 45.76 9.42
CA GLY A 14 58.76 45.60 10.87
C GLY A 14 57.41 45.31 11.46
N GLY A 15 57.25 44.16 12.07
CA GLY A 15 56.23 43.95 13.03
C GLY A 15 55.75 42.45 13.13
N LEU A 16 56.59 41.67 13.81
CA LEU A 16 56.27 40.33 14.26
C LEU A 16 55.27 40.44 15.39
N LEU A 17 54.01 40.06 15.14
CA LEU A 17 53.03 39.77 16.19
C LEU A 17 52.35 38.48 15.84
N ALA A 18 52.70 37.41 16.56
CA ALA A 18 52.05 36.12 16.55
C ALA A 18 50.67 36.27 17.20
N VAL A 19 49.64 36.24 16.40
CA VAL A 19 48.28 36.04 16.88
C VAL A 19 47.88 34.65 16.48
N GLY A 20 47.76 33.79 17.48
CA GLY A 20 47.28 32.42 17.31
C GLY A 20 45.84 32.39 16.78
N PHE A 21 45.69 31.91 15.58
CA PHE A 21 44.37 31.57 15.06
C PHE A 21 43.94 30.23 15.68
N LEU A 22 43.03 30.31 16.66
CA LEU A 22 42.21 29.17 17.03
C LEU A 22 41.31 28.85 15.81
N SER A 23 41.71 27.86 15.05
CA SER A 23 40.81 27.23 14.06
C SER A 23 39.70 26.53 14.81
N ALA A 24 38.56 27.19 14.98
CA ALA A 24 37.32 26.52 15.29
C ALA A 24 36.92 25.69 14.05
N ALA A 25 37.19 24.40 14.14
CA ALA A 25 36.61 23.43 13.20
C ALA A 25 35.08 23.53 13.33
N GLN A 26 34.46 24.21 12.40
CA GLN A 26 33.02 24.09 12.19
C GLN A 26 32.75 22.68 11.60
N GLU A 27 32.44 21.79 12.48
CA GLU A 27 31.87 20.50 12.16
C GLU A 27 30.44 20.80 11.60
N THR A 28 30.36 20.94 10.28
CA THR A 28 29.07 20.96 9.58
C THR A 28 28.47 19.59 9.78
N ALA A 29 27.57 19.50 10.74
CA ALA A 29 26.67 18.38 10.86
C ALA A 29 25.90 18.27 9.52
N GLN A 30 26.35 17.37 8.67
CA GLN A 30 25.68 16.98 7.45
C GLN A 30 24.41 16.24 7.89
N GLU A 31 23.32 16.98 7.95
CA GLU A 31 21.99 16.43 8.19
C GLU A 31 21.74 15.37 7.11
N LYS A 32 21.88 14.11 7.51
CA LYS A 32 21.65 12.95 6.66
C LYS A 32 20.18 12.98 6.32
N SER A 33 19.81 13.62 5.21
CA SER A 33 18.45 13.60 4.67
C SER A 33 17.99 12.15 4.62
N ALA A 34 16.95 11.83 5.36
CA ALA A 34 16.30 10.54 5.26
C ALA A 34 15.95 10.29 3.79
N PRO A 35 16.13 9.06 3.27
CA PRO A 35 15.71 8.72 1.92
C PRO A 35 14.24 9.12 1.73
N ALA A 36 13.95 9.79 0.62
CA ALA A 36 12.57 10.07 0.27
C ALA A 36 11.77 8.75 0.25
N PRO A 37 10.55 8.73 0.81
CA PRO A 37 9.74 7.52 0.75
C PRO A 37 9.59 7.09 -0.71
N PRO A 38 9.63 5.77 -1.00
CA PRO A 38 9.46 5.28 -2.35
C PRO A 38 8.15 5.80 -2.93
N PRO A 39 8.10 6.08 -4.25
CA PRO A 39 6.87 6.56 -4.87
C PRO A 39 5.75 5.56 -4.58
N SER A 40 4.64 6.05 -4.02
CA SER A 40 3.49 5.22 -3.71
C SER A 40 2.94 4.64 -5.02
N ARG A 41 2.75 3.32 -5.06
CA ARG A 41 2.13 2.63 -6.20
C ARG A 41 0.70 3.12 -6.38
N PRO A 42 0.24 3.41 -7.60
CA PRO A 42 -1.16 3.78 -7.82
C PRO A 42 -2.09 2.69 -7.28
N GLY A 43 -3.03 3.07 -6.42
CA GLY A 43 -3.98 2.15 -5.81
C GLY A 43 -3.48 1.39 -4.57
N ALA A 44 -2.20 1.55 -4.17
CA ALA A 44 -1.67 0.89 -2.98
C ALA A 44 -2.46 1.25 -1.71
N GLU A 45 -3.05 2.42 -1.66
CA GLU A 45 -3.92 2.90 -0.59
C GLU A 45 -5.16 2.02 -0.39
N TYR A 46 -5.58 1.28 -1.40
CA TYR A 46 -6.72 0.37 -1.34
C TYR A 46 -6.36 -1.02 -0.77
N SER A 47 -5.07 -1.32 -0.60
CA SER A 47 -4.65 -2.56 0.03
C SER A 47 -5.15 -2.62 1.47
N GLY A 48 -5.66 -3.77 1.88
CA GLY A 48 -6.17 -3.96 3.25
C GLY A 48 -7.16 -5.09 3.38
N MET A 49 -7.69 -5.21 4.59
CA MET A 49 -8.75 -6.15 4.90
C MET A 49 -10.10 -5.43 4.86
N TYR A 50 -11.09 -6.12 4.32
CA TYR A 50 -12.47 -5.64 4.21
C TYR A 50 -13.42 -6.71 4.71
N THR A 51 -14.56 -6.31 5.26
CA THR A 51 -15.64 -7.25 5.62
C THR A 51 -16.06 -8.06 4.41
N PHE A 52 -16.61 -9.27 4.64
CA PHE A 52 -17.18 -10.08 3.58
C PHE A 52 -18.68 -10.26 3.79
N LEU A 53 -19.21 -11.45 3.63
CA LEU A 53 -20.67 -11.67 3.63
C LEU A 53 -21.26 -11.83 5.03
N ARG A 54 -20.53 -12.43 5.94
CA ARG A 54 -20.96 -12.71 7.32
C ARG A 54 -19.97 -12.09 8.29
N GLU A 55 -20.42 -11.82 9.50
CA GLU A 55 -19.54 -11.37 10.58
C GLU A 55 -18.40 -12.36 10.78
N GLY A 56 -17.18 -11.83 10.92
CA GLY A 56 -15.96 -12.62 11.03
C GLY A 56 -15.35 -13.05 9.69
N GLU A 57 -16.10 -13.04 8.59
CA GLU A 57 -15.55 -13.27 7.26
C GLU A 57 -14.94 -12.00 6.68
N PHE A 58 -13.88 -12.15 5.88
CA PHE A 58 -13.20 -11.00 5.30
C PHE A 58 -12.61 -11.30 3.93
N VAL A 59 -12.29 -10.25 3.21
CA VAL A 59 -11.48 -10.29 1.99
C VAL A 59 -10.23 -9.46 2.21
N GLN A 60 -9.06 -10.05 1.97
CA GLN A 60 -7.77 -9.38 1.93
C GLN A 60 -7.48 -8.97 0.49
N VAL A 61 -7.14 -7.71 0.29
CA VAL A 61 -6.75 -7.14 -1.00
C VAL A 61 -5.35 -6.56 -0.87
N SER A 62 -4.44 -6.92 -1.77
CA SER A 62 -3.09 -6.35 -1.90
C SER A 62 -2.89 -5.87 -3.33
N VAL A 63 -2.71 -4.56 -3.49
CA VAL A 63 -2.45 -3.95 -4.80
C VAL A 63 -0.95 -3.96 -5.04
N GLU A 64 -0.55 -4.64 -6.10
CA GLU A 64 0.82 -4.80 -6.56
C GLU A 64 1.13 -3.84 -7.72
N ASP A 65 2.29 -4.00 -8.32
CA ASP A 65 2.69 -3.19 -9.47
C ASP A 65 1.76 -3.42 -10.68
N GLU A 66 1.67 -2.43 -11.54
CA GLU A 66 0.87 -2.45 -12.79
C GLU A 66 -0.63 -2.74 -12.58
N GLY A 67 -1.15 -2.51 -11.36
CA GLY A 67 -2.54 -2.76 -11.02
C GLY A 67 -2.90 -4.25 -10.88
N HIS A 68 -1.90 -5.12 -10.75
CA HIS A 68 -2.12 -6.50 -10.33
C HIS A 68 -2.63 -6.51 -8.89
N VAL A 69 -3.57 -7.40 -8.60
CA VAL A 69 -4.13 -7.54 -7.26
C VAL A 69 -4.02 -8.99 -6.81
N THR A 70 -3.44 -9.17 -5.64
CA THR A 70 -3.39 -10.44 -4.93
C THR A 70 -4.27 -10.39 -3.69
N GLY A 71 -4.56 -11.53 -3.11
CA GLY A 71 -5.36 -11.60 -1.89
C GLY A 71 -6.16 -12.88 -1.78
N PHE A 72 -7.11 -12.89 -0.88
CA PHE A 72 -7.99 -14.04 -0.67
C PHE A 72 -9.30 -13.61 0.02
N VAL A 73 -10.31 -14.45 -0.13
CA VAL A 73 -11.54 -14.41 0.66
C VAL A 73 -11.43 -15.48 1.74
N SER A 74 -11.58 -15.10 3.00
CA SER A 74 -11.66 -16.01 4.15
C SER A 74 -13.11 -16.08 4.62
N ARG A 75 -13.70 -17.25 4.54
CA ARG A 75 -15.11 -17.49 4.93
C ARG A 75 -15.28 -18.77 5.71
N TYR A 76 -16.36 -18.85 6.46
CA TYR A 76 -16.71 -20.09 7.14
C TYR A 76 -17.14 -21.18 6.15
N GLY A 77 -16.74 -22.41 6.42
CA GLY A 77 -17.21 -23.58 5.71
C GLY A 77 -18.70 -23.81 5.94
N ASP A 78 -19.40 -24.27 4.89
CA ASP A 78 -20.85 -24.54 4.92
C ASP A 78 -21.18 -26.04 5.04
N LEU A 79 -20.18 -26.90 4.87
CA LEU A 79 -20.33 -28.35 4.99
C LEU A 79 -20.13 -28.80 6.44
N ASP A 80 -20.74 -29.93 6.83
CA ASP A 80 -20.55 -30.48 8.18
C ASP A 80 -19.07 -30.80 8.46
N SER A 81 -18.30 -31.16 7.43
CA SER A 81 -16.84 -31.41 7.52
C SER A 81 -16.04 -30.14 7.83
N ASP A 82 -16.57 -28.97 7.50
CA ASP A 82 -15.85 -27.69 7.54
C ASP A 82 -16.46 -26.71 8.54
N LYS A 83 -17.45 -27.17 9.29
CA LYS A 83 -18.21 -26.33 10.23
C LYS A 83 -17.29 -25.69 11.26
N GLY A 84 -17.27 -24.36 11.27
CA GLY A 84 -16.43 -23.57 12.18
C GLY A 84 -14.98 -23.41 11.72
N ALA A 85 -14.57 -23.98 10.59
CA ALA A 85 -13.29 -23.74 9.97
C ALA A 85 -13.38 -22.57 8.97
N PHE A 86 -12.28 -21.79 8.86
CA PHE A 86 -12.12 -20.83 7.79
C PHE A 86 -11.58 -21.53 6.53
N LEU A 87 -12.16 -21.18 5.41
CA LEU A 87 -11.74 -21.61 4.08
C LEU A 87 -11.21 -20.37 3.33
N ASP A 88 -9.94 -20.42 2.97
CA ASP A 88 -9.26 -19.33 2.25
C ASP A 88 -9.31 -19.59 0.74
N HIS A 89 -10.00 -18.73 0.03
CA HIS A 89 -10.10 -18.74 -1.43
C HIS A 89 -9.14 -17.70 -2.01
N PHE A 90 -7.91 -18.10 -2.31
CA PHE A 90 -6.90 -17.21 -2.88
C PHE A 90 -7.31 -16.68 -4.25
N PHE A 91 -6.93 -15.45 -4.58
CA PHE A 91 -7.17 -14.89 -5.91
C PHE A 91 -6.36 -15.65 -6.95
N LYS A 92 -7.06 -16.18 -7.94
CA LYS A 92 -6.48 -16.75 -9.16
C LYS A 92 -6.12 -15.64 -10.13
N THR A 93 -6.98 -14.63 -10.21
CA THR A 93 -6.75 -13.40 -10.97
C THR A 93 -7.27 -12.25 -10.15
N GLY A 94 -6.58 -11.11 -10.20
CA GLY A 94 -7.00 -9.87 -9.58
C GLY A 94 -6.43 -8.69 -10.34
N LYS A 95 -7.23 -7.66 -10.57
CA LYS A 95 -6.82 -6.44 -11.25
C LYS A 95 -7.56 -5.23 -10.70
N ILE A 96 -6.83 -4.12 -10.64
CA ILE A 96 -7.39 -2.79 -10.41
C ILE A 96 -7.03 -1.86 -11.56
N ASP A 97 -8.00 -1.06 -12.01
CA ASP A 97 -7.82 -0.02 -13.02
C ASP A 97 -8.47 1.27 -12.48
N GLY A 98 -7.62 2.20 -12.06
CA GLY A 98 -8.05 3.32 -11.23
C GLY A 98 -8.65 2.82 -9.92
N ASN A 99 -9.96 2.91 -9.77
CA ASN A 99 -10.70 2.38 -8.62
C ASN A 99 -11.57 1.17 -8.96
N LYS A 100 -11.51 0.65 -10.19
CA LYS A 100 -12.29 -0.52 -10.61
C LYS A 100 -11.54 -1.80 -10.25
N LEU A 101 -12.10 -2.57 -9.33
CA LEU A 101 -11.55 -3.83 -8.86
C LEU A 101 -12.29 -5.01 -9.47
N THR A 102 -11.53 -5.97 -9.97
CA THR A 102 -12.04 -7.30 -10.38
C THR A 102 -11.16 -8.39 -9.79
N PHE A 103 -11.75 -9.49 -9.40
CA PHE A 103 -11.01 -10.69 -9.02
C PHE A 103 -11.81 -11.98 -9.27
N THR A 104 -11.10 -13.07 -9.42
CA THR A 104 -11.65 -14.44 -9.43
C THR A 104 -10.81 -15.27 -8.49
N THR A 105 -11.44 -16.08 -7.63
CA THR A 105 -10.74 -16.93 -6.67
C THR A 105 -10.45 -18.32 -7.23
N ALA A 106 -9.52 -19.01 -6.59
CA ALA A 106 -9.36 -20.44 -6.73
C ALA A 106 -10.60 -21.19 -6.20
N VAL A 107 -10.83 -22.39 -6.71
CA VAL A 107 -11.92 -23.26 -6.25
C VAL A 107 -11.48 -23.95 -4.96
N VAL A 108 -12.29 -23.81 -3.91
CA VAL A 108 -12.11 -24.51 -2.63
C VAL A 108 -13.44 -25.22 -2.31
N HIS A 109 -13.39 -26.53 -2.09
CA HIS A 109 -14.57 -27.38 -1.85
C HIS A 109 -15.71 -27.17 -2.87
N GLY A 110 -15.32 -27.05 -4.17
CA GLY A 110 -16.26 -26.84 -5.27
C GLY A 110 -16.80 -25.42 -5.40
N THR A 111 -16.42 -24.50 -4.52
CA THR A 111 -16.91 -23.10 -4.53
C THR A 111 -15.81 -22.14 -4.96
N TRP A 112 -16.16 -21.11 -5.74
CA TRP A 112 -15.32 -19.96 -6.06
C TRP A 112 -16.14 -18.70 -6.21
N PHE A 113 -15.45 -17.57 -6.20
CA PHE A 113 -16.04 -16.24 -6.29
C PHE A 113 -15.47 -15.46 -7.46
N GLU A 114 -16.35 -14.69 -8.10
CA GLU A 114 -16.01 -13.68 -9.09
C GLU A 114 -16.58 -12.35 -8.63
N PHE A 115 -15.79 -11.32 -8.65
CA PHE A 115 -16.16 -9.97 -8.23
C PHE A 115 -15.85 -8.96 -9.31
N ALA A 116 -16.74 -8.00 -9.49
CA ALA A 116 -16.51 -6.79 -10.29
C ALA A 116 -17.20 -5.61 -9.61
N GLY A 117 -16.42 -4.55 -9.36
CA GLY A 117 -16.94 -3.38 -8.67
C GLY A 117 -15.95 -2.23 -8.62
N VAL A 118 -16.21 -1.30 -7.70
CA VAL A 118 -15.39 -0.11 -7.49
C VAL A 118 -15.00 0.03 -6.02
N ILE A 119 -13.86 0.66 -5.78
CA ILE A 119 -13.44 1.09 -4.45
C ILE A 119 -13.70 2.59 -4.36
N GLU A 120 -14.39 3.02 -3.33
CA GLU A 120 -14.77 4.39 -3.13
C GLU A 120 -14.62 4.82 -1.67
N ARG A 121 -14.70 6.12 -1.42
CA ARG A 121 -14.71 6.67 -0.06
C ARG A 121 -15.98 6.27 0.66
N GLY A 122 -15.83 5.75 1.86
CA GLY A 122 -16.92 5.43 2.76
C GLY A 122 -17.10 6.48 3.87
N GLU A 123 -17.56 6.04 5.03
CA GLU A 123 -17.94 6.89 6.17
C GLU A 123 -16.74 7.31 7.04
N GLY A 124 -15.63 6.58 6.99
CA GLY A 124 -14.40 6.87 7.74
C GLY A 124 -13.86 8.26 7.40
N LYS A 125 -13.40 9.02 8.41
CA LYS A 125 -13.01 10.43 8.27
C LYS A 125 -11.57 10.58 7.78
N LYS A 126 -10.67 9.69 8.21
CA LYS A 126 -9.24 9.72 7.90
C LYS A 126 -8.76 8.33 7.48
N PRO A 127 -7.62 8.25 6.75
CA PRO A 127 -7.00 6.95 6.45
C PRO A 127 -6.80 6.11 7.71
N GLY A 128 -7.20 4.84 7.63
CA GLY A 128 -7.13 3.92 8.77
C GLY A 128 -8.40 3.83 9.61
N ASP A 129 -9.35 4.73 9.47
CA ASP A 129 -10.65 4.56 10.12
C ASP A 129 -11.42 3.38 9.49
N GLU A 130 -12.28 2.74 10.28
CA GLU A 130 -13.23 1.77 9.76
C GLU A 130 -14.05 2.38 8.63
N ALA A 131 -14.31 1.62 7.59
CA ALA A 131 -15.03 2.04 6.40
C ALA A 131 -14.48 3.33 5.75
N TYR A 132 -13.17 3.63 5.90
CA TYR A 132 -12.55 4.74 5.15
C TYR A 132 -12.62 4.50 3.65
N TYR A 133 -12.38 3.27 3.21
CA TYR A 133 -12.72 2.77 1.89
C TYR A 133 -13.80 1.72 1.99
N VAL A 134 -14.61 1.65 0.95
CA VAL A 134 -15.59 0.58 0.75
C VAL A 134 -15.45 0.02 -0.65
N ILE A 135 -15.60 -1.28 -0.78
CA ILE A 135 -15.64 -2.00 -2.06
C ILE A 135 -17.11 -2.29 -2.35
N ARG A 136 -17.64 -1.72 -3.43
CA ARG A 136 -19.05 -1.89 -3.82
C ARG A 136 -19.13 -2.51 -5.20
N GLY A 137 -19.92 -3.55 -5.36
CA GLY A 137 -20.04 -4.20 -6.66
C GLY A 137 -20.89 -5.45 -6.64
N LYS A 138 -20.73 -6.24 -7.68
CA LYS A 138 -21.42 -7.51 -7.87
C LYS A 138 -20.49 -8.67 -7.56
N LEU A 139 -20.91 -9.53 -6.63
CA LEU A 139 -20.25 -10.78 -6.29
C LEU A 139 -21.06 -11.94 -6.87
N THR A 140 -20.41 -12.80 -7.61
CA THR A 140 -20.96 -14.07 -8.08
C THR A 140 -20.28 -15.22 -7.35
N GLU A 141 -21.06 -16.00 -6.63
CA GLU A 141 -20.64 -17.24 -5.99
C GLU A 141 -21.07 -18.40 -6.89
N THR A 142 -20.14 -19.26 -7.27
CA THR A 142 -20.44 -20.47 -8.04
C THR A 142 -20.04 -21.69 -7.23
N THR A 143 -20.93 -22.64 -7.13
CA THR A 143 -20.71 -23.92 -6.42
C THR A 143 -20.95 -25.08 -7.38
N THR A 144 -20.04 -26.05 -7.35
CA THR A 144 -20.14 -27.31 -8.11
C THR A 144 -20.37 -28.46 -7.14
N ASP A 145 -21.45 -29.22 -7.33
CA ASP A 145 -21.77 -30.37 -6.50
C ASP A 145 -20.97 -31.63 -6.87
N ALA A 146 -21.16 -32.69 -6.12
CA ALA A 146 -20.52 -34.00 -6.35
C ALA A 146 -20.88 -34.61 -7.72
N ALA A 147 -22.01 -34.25 -8.30
CA ALA A 147 -22.43 -34.67 -9.64
C ALA A 147 -21.85 -33.77 -10.74
N LYS A 148 -20.92 -32.87 -10.40
CA LYS A 148 -20.30 -31.88 -11.30
C LYS A 148 -21.28 -30.87 -11.93
N LYS A 149 -22.43 -30.69 -11.30
CA LYS A 149 -23.38 -29.65 -11.71
C LYS A 149 -23.04 -28.34 -10.98
N SER A 150 -22.84 -27.30 -11.74
CA SER A 150 -22.56 -25.96 -11.20
C SER A 150 -23.82 -25.12 -11.09
N SER A 151 -23.91 -24.35 -10.03
CA SER A 151 -24.93 -23.32 -9.84
C SER A 151 -24.26 -22.01 -9.43
N SER A 152 -24.77 -20.89 -9.93
CA SER A 152 -24.23 -19.56 -9.63
C SER A 152 -25.30 -18.66 -9.02
N LYS A 153 -24.90 -17.86 -8.04
CA LYS A 153 -25.72 -16.86 -7.38
C LYS A 153 -24.98 -15.54 -7.38
N SER A 154 -25.58 -14.50 -7.97
CA SER A 154 -25.03 -13.16 -7.96
C SER A 154 -25.80 -12.27 -6.99
N ARG A 155 -25.07 -11.36 -6.33
CA ARG A 155 -25.64 -10.37 -5.41
C ARG A 155 -24.82 -9.07 -5.46
N ASP A 156 -25.46 -7.96 -5.16
CA ASP A 156 -24.77 -6.71 -4.90
C ASP A 156 -24.24 -6.72 -3.46
N VAL A 157 -23.00 -6.27 -3.29
CA VAL A 157 -22.29 -6.30 -2.00
C VAL A 157 -21.60 -4.98 -1.71
N VAL A 158 -21.39 -4.72 -0.42
CA VAL A 158 -20.55 -3.65 0.09
C VAL A 158 -19.63 -4.24 1.15
N PHE A 159 -18.32 -4.19 0.90
CA PHE A 159 -17.30 -4.62 1.84
C PHE A 159 -16.66 -3.37 2.44
N LYS A 160 -16.63 -3.27 3.76
CA LYS A 160 -16.09 -2.12 4.50
C LYS A 160 -14.66 -2.41 4.92
N ALA A 161 -13.75 -1.46 4.73
CA ALA A 161 -12.38 -1.58 5.24
C ALA A 161 -12.40 -1.73 6.76
N PHE A 162 -11.60 -2.67 7.28
CA PHE A 162 -11.31 -2.74 8.71
C PHE A 162 -10.47 -1.54 9.15
N PRO A 163 -10.58 -1.12 10.42
CA PRO A 163 -9.70 -0.10 10.95
C PRO A 163 -8.25 -0.60 10.92
N ARG A 164 -7.32 0.31 10.61
CA ARG A 164 -5.89 0.07 10.76
C ARG A 164 -5.41 0.79 12.00
N GLU A 165 -4.68 0.10 12.86
CA GLU A 165 -4.01 0.77 13.97
C GLU A 165 -3.02 1.80 13.42
N ALA A 166 -3.07 3.02 13.95
CA ALA A 166 -2.11 4.07 13.64
C ALA A 166 -0.75 3.63 14.25
N GLY A 167 0.11 3.02 13.44
CA GLY A 167 1.42 2.55 13.90
C GLY A 167 1.93 1.27 13.25
N ALA A 168 1.13 0.57 12.47
CA ALA A 168 1.59 -0.55 11.65
C ALA A 168 2.22 -0.03 10.34
N GLU A 169 3.13 0.94 10.42
CA GLU A 169 4.12 1.14 9.37
C GLU A 169 5.07 -0.06 9.47
N SER A 170 5.12 -0.82 8.39
CA SER A 170 6.08 -1.89 8.20
C SER A 170 7.48 -1.38 8.58
N GLY A 171 7.93 -1.79 9.78
CA GLY A 171 9.32 -1.61 10.16
C GLY A 171 10.19 -2.34 9.14
N PRO A 172 11.39 -1.84 8.84
CA PRO A 172 12.30 -2.52 7.94
C PRO A 172 12.65 -3.87 8.56
N ASP A 173 12.43 -4.93 7.77
CA ASP A 173 12.97 -6.25 8.06
C ASP A 173 14.49 -6.12 8.26
N ASN A 174 14.93 -6.54 9.42
CA ASN A 174 16.34 -6.54 9.84
C ASN A 174 16.97 -7.88 9.43
#